data_82f86b2437f309ba6b934ec5998e1709
#
_entry.id   82f86b2437f309ba6b934ec5998e1709
#
_cell.length_a   1.000
_cell.length_b   1.000
_cell.length_c   1.000
_cell.angle_alpha   90.00
_cell.angle_beta   90.00
_cell.angle_gamma   90.00
#
_symmetry.space_group_name_H-M   'P 1'
#
loop_
_entity.id
_entity.type
_entity.pdbx_description
1 polymer ?
#
loop_
_entity_poly.entity_id
_entity_poly.type
_entity_poly.pdbx_seq_one_letter_code
_entity_poly.pdbx_strand_id
1 'polypeptide(L)'
;KNDSKVLFLVFDNHDVPIGHIGLADGLITDSLVEMDNIVRGDKTAQKGLISLALYELISWVFISTSCKKVYLRVFSDNFKAISIYENLQFTHINKEPLKKNVNEGVIKYEFLESNKNADIYFCYMELARNDHFKNYENIKNFNG
;
A
#
# COMPACT_ATOMS: atom_id res chain seq x y z
N LYS A 1 8.11 17.88 11.75
CA LYS A 1 7.23 17.12 10.81
C LYS A 1 6.01 16.69 11.58
N ASN A 2 4.85 17.17 11.19
CA ASN A 2 3.59 16.61 11.69
C ASN A 2 3.39 15.28 10.97
N ASP A 3 3.70 14.20 11.64
CA ASP A 3 3.41 12.83 11.17
C ASP A 3 1.90 12.58 11.41
N SER A 4 1.07 13.18 10.59
CA SER A 4 -0.37 12.91 10.62
C SER A 4 -0.62 11.58 9.91
N LYS A 5 -0.91 10.55 10.69
CA LYS A 5 -1.35 9.25 10.19
C LYS A 5 -2.85 9.10 10.43
N VAL A 6 -3.56 8.60 9.42
CA VAL A 6 -4.97 8.24 9.53
C VAL A 6 -5.10 6.75 9.27
N LEU A 7 -5.80 6.05 10.15
CA LEU A 7 -6.03 4.62 10.03
C LEU A 7 -7.52 4.37 9.74
N PHE A 8 -7.80 3.65 8.67
CA PHE A 8 -9.13 3.24 8.27
C PHE A 8 -9.33 1.77 8.61
N LEU A 9 -10.36 1.46 9.38
CA LEU A 9 -10.78 0.09 9.61
C LEU A 9 -11.60 -0.40 8.41
N VAL A 10 -11.36 -1.64 8.03
CA VAL A 10 -12.10 -2.32 6.95
C VAL A 10 -13.02 -3.35 7.57
N PHE A 11 -14.30 -3.25 7.26
CA PHE A 11 -15.34 -4.17 7.70
C PHE A 11 -15.87 -4.98 6.51
N ASP A 12 -16.35 -6.18 6.77
CA ASP A 12 -17.12 -6.94 5.79
C ASP A 12 -18.59 -6.49 5.76
N ASN A 13 -19.42 -7.16 4.96
CA ASN A 13 -20.84 -6.87 4.84
C ASN A 13 -21.70 -7.30 6.06
N HIS A 14 -21.07 -7.84 7.09
CA HIS A 14 -21.69 -8.22 8.38
C HIS A 14 -21.18 -7.35 9.53
N ASP A 15 -20.53 -6.21 9.22
CA ASP A 15 -19.91 -5.30 10.19
C ASP A 15 -18.80 -5.96 11.05
N VAL A 16 -18.14 -7.01 10.52
CA VAL A 16 -16.99 -7.64 11.17
C VAL A 16 -15.71 -6.98 10.71
N PRO A 17 -14.84 -6.50 11.62
CA PRO A 17 -13.57 -5.89 11.23
C PRO A 17 -12.62 -6.96 10.65
N ILE A 18 -12.18 -6.76 9.41
CA ILE A 18 -11.34 -7.71 8.68
C ILE A 18 -9.90 -7.22 8.45
N GLY A 19 -9.62 -5.97 8.76
CA GLY A 19 -8.30 -5.38 8.59
C GLY A 19 -8.28 -3.88 8.71
N HIS A 20 -7.18 -3.28 8.31
CA HIS A 20 -7.03 -1.83 8.27
C HIS A 20 -6.07 -1.37 7.17
N ILE A 21 -6.19 -0.10 6.79
CA ILE A 21 -5.33 0.58 5.84
C ILE A 21 -5.00 1.96 6.40
N GLY A 22 -3.73 2.34 6.43
CA GLY A 22 -3.28 3.64 6.87
C GLY A 22 -2.97 4.58 5.71
N LEU A 23 -3.10 5.86 5.96
CA LEU A 23 -2.54 6.94 5.15
C LEU A 23 -1.55 7.71 6.02
N ALA A 24 -0.34 7.91 5.50
CA ALA A 24 0.70 8.69 6.12
C ALA A 24 1.13 9.79 5.17
N ASP A 25 1.64 10.89 5.72
CA ASP A 25 2.17 12.06 5.02
C ASP A 25 1.34 12.57 3.81
N GLY A 26 1.03 13.83 3.76
CA GLY A 26 0.54 14.48 2.54
C GLY A 26 -0.97 14.68 2.38
N LEU A 27 -1.84 14.23 3.31
CA LEU A 27 -3.29 14.46 3.19
C LEU A 27 -3.68 15.95 3.20
N ILE A 28 -2.83 16.82 3.73
CA ILE A 28 -3.17 18.22 3.94
C ILE A 28 -2.48 19.19 2.96
N THR A 29 -1.31 18.83 2.42
CA THR A 29 -0.47 19.81 1.70
C THR A 29 0.17 19.32 0.40
N ASP A 30 0.22 18.01 0.13
CA ASP A 30 1.11 17.51 -0.89
C ASP A 30 0.44 16.72 -2.02
N SER A 31 1.09 16.75 -3.17
CA SER A 31 0.70 15.99 -4.35
C SER A 31 0.94 14.47 -4.24
N LEU A 32 1.47 14.01 -3.10
CA LEU A 32 1.90 12.63 -2.86
C LEU A 32 1.42 12.15 -1.48
N VAL A 33 0.77 11.00 -1.42
CA VAL A 33 0.26 10.36 -0.19
C VAL A 33 0.84 8.95 -0.06
N GLU A 34 1.31 8.59 1.13
CA GLU A 34 1.76 7.22 1.43
C GLU A 34 0.59 6.36 1.92
N MET A 35 0.39 5.21 1.25
CA MET A 35 -0.44 4.12 1.75
C MET A 35 0.40 3.28 2.71
N ASP A 36 0.01 3.22 3.97
CA ASP A 36 0.79 2.58 5.04
C ASP A 36 -0.07 1.60 5.84
N ASN A 37 0.56 0.75 6.64
CA ASN A 37 -0.14 -0.17 7.54
C ASN A 37 -1.30 -0.95 6.89
N ILE A 38 -1.07 -1.51 5.71
CA ILE A 38 -2.07 -2.31 5.00
C ILE A 38 -2.05 -3.72 5.59
N VAL A 39 -3.04 -4.02 6.43
CA VAL A 39 -3.10 -5.27 7.18
C VAL A 39 -4.43 -5.97 6.97
N ARG A 40 -4.37 -7.25 6.62
CA ARG A 40 -5.49 -8.17 6.70
C ARG A 40 -5.45 -8.90 8.05
N GLY A 41 -6.33 -8.55 8.96
CA GLY A 41 -6.42 -9.14 10.29
C GLY A 41 -7.10 -10.51 10.27
N ASP A 42 -8.27 -10.62 9.65
CA ASP A 42 -9.00 -11.89 9.53
C ASP A 42 -8.64 -12.63 8.25
N LYS A 43 -8.03 -13.81 8.42
CA LYS A 43 -7.65 -14.70 7.31
C LYS A 43 -8.83 -15.48 6.73
N THR A 44 -9.94 -15.59 7.48
CA THR A 44 -11.16 -16.31 7.08
C THR A 44 -12.10 -15.43 6.25
N ALA A 45 -11.96 -14.11 6.33
CA ALA A 45 -12.74 -13.16 5.55
C ALA A 45 -12.64 -13.45 4.05
N GLN A 46 -13.66 -13.08 3.30
CA GLN A 46 -13.73 -13.25 1.85
C GLN A 46 -12.47 -12.70 1.17
N LYS A 47 -11.94 -13.45 0.22
CA LYS A 47 -10.78 -13.02 -0.57
C LYS A 47 -11.13 -11.78 -1.39
N GLY A 48 -10.18 -10.88 -1.52
CA GLY A 48 -10.31 -9.67 -2.33
C GLY A 48 -10.86 -8.45 -1.61
N LEU A 49 -11.47 -8.57 -0.41
CA LEU A 49 -12.06 -7.43 0.31
C LEU A 49 -11.03 -6.35 0.65
N ILE A 50 -9.81 -6.72 1.07
CA ILE A 50 -8.75 -5.74 1.34
C ILE A 50 -8.29 -5.04 0.05
N SER A 51 -8.23 -5.77 -1.06
CA SER A 51 -7.89 -5.17 -2.37
C SER A 51 -8.96 -4.19 -2.84
N LEU A 52 -10.24 -4.54 -2.64
CA LEU A 52 -11.36 -3.65 -2.92
C LEU A 52 -11.33 -2.41 -2.02
N ALA A 53 -11.15 -2.57 -0.72
CA ALA A 53 -11.06 -1.47 0.23
C ALA A 53 -9.89 -0.53 -0.10
N LEU A 54 -8.75 -1.09 -0.49
CA LEU A 54 -7.58 -0.33 -0.93
C LEU A 54 -7.89 0.47 -2.19
N TYR A 55 -8.55 -0.14 -3.18
CA TYR A 55 -8.99 0.53 -4.40
C TYR A 55 -9.94 1.70 -4.11
N GLU A 56 -10.94 1.49 -3.26
CA GLU A 56 -11.92 2.53 -2.87
C GLU A 56 -11.26 3.67 -2.08
N LEU A 57 -10.34 3.35 -1.16
CA LEU A 57 -9.61 4.37 -0.41
C LEU A 57 -8.71 5.22 -1.31
N ILE A 58 -8.02 4.61 -2.27
CA ILE A 58 -7.21 5.32 -3.27
C ILE A 58 -8.10 6.23 -4.12
N SER A 59 -9.25 5.73 -4.56
CA SER A 59 -10.25 6.53 -5.30
C SER A 59 -10.69 7.74 -4.49
N TRP A 60 -11.01 7.53 -3.22
CA TRP A 60 -11.37 8.62 -2.31
C TRP A 60 -10.25 9.65 -2.13
N VAL A 61 -9.01 9.21 -1.94
CA VAL A 61 -7.84 10.11 -1.85
C VAL A 61 -7.74 10.96 -3.11
N PHE A 62 -7.82 10.36 -4.28
CA PHE A 62 -7.71 11.09 -5.53
C PHE A 62 -8.89 12.04 -5.80
N ILE A 63 -10.10 11.70 -5.38
CA ILE A 63 -11.29 12.54 -5.59
C ILE A 63 -11.32 13.69 -4.58
N SER A 64 -10.98 13.40 -3.32
CA SER A 64 -11.16 14.34 -2.19
C SER A 64 -9.98 15.26 -1.95
N THR A 65 -8.85 15.04 -2.63
CA THR A 65 -7.62 15.83 -2.46
C THR A 65 -7.04 16.25 -3.81
N SER A 66 -6.02 17.12 -3.77
CA SER A 66 -5.22 17.47 -4.95
C SER A 66 -4.10 16.45 -5.25
N CYS A 67 -4.08 15.32 -4.55
CA CYS A 67 -3.07 14.28 -4.69
C CYS A 67 -2.96 13.81 -6.14
N LYS A 68 -1.75 13.77 -6.67
CA LYS A 68 -1.47 13.30 -8.03
C LYS A 68 -0.99 11.86 -8.08
N LYS A 69 -0.40 11.39 -6.98
CA LYS A 69 0.19 10.07 -6.86
C LYS A 69 0.03 9.54 -5.45
N VAL A 70 -0.22 8.26 -5.33
CA VAL A 70 -0.07 7.52 -4.09
C VAL A 70 1.13 6.59 -4.21
N TYR A 71 1.84 6.37 -3.11
CA TYR A 71 2.93 5.42 -3.06
C TYR A 71 2.81 4.52 -1.85
N LEU A 72 3.52 3.42 -1.87
CA LEU A 72 3.64 2.50 -0.75
C LEU A 72 5.04 1.86 -0.73
N ARG A 73 5.36 1.28 0.42
CA ARG A 73 6.58 0.54 0.61
C ARG A 73 6.26 -0.89 1.03
N VAL A 74 6.97 -1.84 0.47
CA VAL A 74 6.75 -3.27 0.74
C VAL A 74 8.08 -4.03 0.75
N PHE A 75 8.22 -5.01 1.64
CA PHE A 75 9.37 -5.91 1.62
C PHE A 75 9.36 -6.78 0.36
N SER A 76 10.53 -6.97 -0.24
CA SER A 76 10.69 -7.69 -1.51
C SER A 76 10.32 -9.17 -1.46
N ASP A 77 10.23 -9.77 -0.28
CA ASP A 77 9.78 -11.15 -0.06
C ASP A 77 8.27 -11.27 0.17
N ASN A 78 7.55 -10.14 0.27
CA ASN A 78 6.09 -10.14 0.41
C ASN A 78 5.40 -10.20 -0.96
N PHE A 79 5.65 -11.28 -1.70
CA PHE A 79 5.13 -11.49 -3.06
C PHE A 79 3.61 -11.36 -3.15
N LYS A 80 2.89 -11.75 -2.10
CA LYS A 80 1.44 -11.64 -2.07
C LYS A 80 0.96 -10.19 -2.08
N ALA A 81 1.58 -9.33 -1.27
CA ALA A 81 1.25 -7.92 -1.25
C ALA A 81 1.66 -7.25 -2.57
N ILE A 82 2.87 -7.55 -3.07
CA ILE A 82 3.37 -7.03 -4.35
C ILE A 82 2.37 -7.35 -5.47
N SER A 83 1.93 -8.61 -5.58
CA SER A 83 0.94 -9.01 -6.60
C SER A 83 -0.39 -8.24 -6.49
N ILE A 84 -0.86 -7.96 -5.27
CA ILE A 84 -2.06 -7.13 -5.06
C ILE A 84 -1.83 -5.71 -5.60
N TYR A 85 -0.69 -5.11 -5.29
CA TYR A 85 -0.38 -3.75 -5.72
C TYR A 85 -0.18 -3.64 -7.23
N GLU A 86 0.49 -4.60 -7.85
CA GLU A 86 0.63 -4.69 -9.31
C GLU A 86 -0.73 -4.83 -10.01
N ASN A 87 -1.65 -5.64 -9.46
CA ASN A 87 -3.02 -5.73 -9.97
C ASN A 87 -3.81 -4.42 -9.83
N LEU A 88 -3.49 -3.60 -8.85
CA LEU A 88 -4.01 -2.24 -8.69
C LEU A 88 -3.25 -1.20 -9.54
N GLN A 89 -2.34 -1.63 -10.39
CA GLN A 89 -1.52 -0.83 -11.31
C GLN A 89 -0.44 0.03 -10.63
N PHE A 90 -0.03 -0.33 -9.41
CA PHE A 90 1.20 0.23 -8.86
C PHE A 90 2.41 -0.26 -9.66
N THR A 91 3.35 0.61 -9.88
CA THR A 91 4.61 0.32 -10.58
C THR A 91 5.80 0.47 -9.64
N HIS A 92 6.80 -0.38 -9.79
CA HIS A 92 8.04 -0.28 -9.03
C HIS A 92 8.83 0.96 -9.48
N ILE A 93 9.22 1.80 -8.53
CA ILE A 93 9.99 3.03 -8.81
C ILE A 93 11.40 2.99 -8.21
N ASN A 94 11.58 2.31 -7.08
CA ASN A 94 12.87 2.19 -6.40
C ASN A 94 12.88 0.99 -5.48
N LYS A 95 14.07 0.59 -5.05
CA LYS A 95 14.29 -0.37 -3.95
C LYS A 95 15.52 0.00 -3.15
N GLU A 96 15.42 -0.12 -1.85
CA GLU A 96 16.50 0.15 -0.91
C GLU A 96 16.95 -1.14 -0.23
N PRO A 97 18.26 -1.41 -0.19
CA PRO A 97 18.79 -2.62 0.42
C PRO A 97 18.72 -2.55 1.95
N LEU A 98 18.33 -3.65 2.57
CA LEU A 98 18.21 -3.77 4.01
C LEU A 98 19.03 -4.94 4.53
N LYS A 99 19.61 -4.74 5.71
CA LYS A 99 20.20 -5.78 6.55
C LYS A 99 19.18 -6.22 7.60
N LYS A 100 18.98 -7.51 7.72
CA LYS A 100 18.13 -8.11 8.75
C LYS A 100 18.96 -8.48 9.97
N ASN A 101 18.72 -7.84 11.08
CA ASN A 101 19.33 -8.14 12.36
C ASN A 101 18.31 -8.81 13.27
N VAL A 102 18.67 -9.97 13.82
CA VAL A 102 17.84 -10.71 14.78
C VAL A 102 18.56 -10.71 16.12
N ASN A 103 17.92 -10.08 17.13
CA ASN A 103 18.44 -10.06 18.49
C ASN A 103 17.30 -10.37 19.47
N GLU A 104 17.51 -11.37 20.32
CA GLU A 104 16.53 -11.80 21.34
C GLU A 104 15.10 -12.01 20.82
N GLY A 105 14.96 -12.54 19.60
CA GLY A 105 13.67 -12.75 18.94
C GLY A 105 13.04 -11.50 18.29
N VAL A 106 13.70 -10.35 18.39
CA VAL A 106 13.30 -9.12 17.72
C VAL A 106 14.02 -8.98 16.39
N ILE A 107 13.27 -8.77 15.31
CA ILE A 107 13.80 -8.51 13.98
C ILE A 107 13.87 -6.99 13.77
N LYS A 108 15.07 -6.49 13.48
CA LYS A 108 15.28 -5.10 13.05
C LYS A 108 15.84 -5.07 11.64
N TYR A 109 15.41 -4.10 10.86
CA TYR A 109 15.93 -3.84 9.53
C TYR A 109 16.67 -2.52 9.51
N GLU A 110 17.87 -2.54 8.92
CA GLU A 110 18.74 -1.37 8.78
C GLU A 110 18.99 -1.12 7.30
N PHE A 111 18.86 0.14 6.88
CA PHE A 111 19.17 0.54 5.51
C PHE A 111 20.69 0.45 5.28
N LEU A 112 21.06 -0.08 4.12
CA LEU A 112 22.45 -0.17 3.67
C LEU A 112 22.70 0.88 2.58
N GLU A 113 23.94 1.42 2.57
CA GLU A 113 24.38 2.35 1.52
C GLU A 113 24.58 1.68 0.14
N SER A 114 24.69 0.36 0.12
CA SER A 114 24.90 -0.41 -1.10
C SER A 114 24.19 -1.77 -1.07
N ASN A 115 23.98 -2.37 -2.25
CA ASN A 115 23.39 -3.70 -2.38
C ASN A 115 24.28 -4.84 -1.84
N LYS A 116 25.55 -4.55 -1.52
CA LYS A 116 26.48 -5.55 -1.01
C LYS A 116 26.03 -5.99 0.38
N ASN A 117 25.82 -7.31 0.56
CA ASN A 117 25.32 -7.91 1.80
C ASN A 117 23.88 -7.56 2.19
N ALA A 118 23.04 -7.13 1.25
CA ALA A 118 21.62 -6.99 1.50
C ALA A 118 20.97 -8.36 1.70
N ASP A 119 20.16 -8.48 2.75
CA ASP A 119 19.37 -9.69 3.01
C ASP A 119 18.00 -9.59 2.33
N ILE A 120 17.48 -8.38 2.19
CA ILE A 120 16.15 -8.08 1.65
C ILE A 120 16.13 -6.65 1.11
N TYR A 121 15.11 -6.30 0.35
CA TYR A 121 14.90 -4.94 -0.13
C TYR A 121 13.57 -4.38 0.36
N PHE A 122 13.55 -3.06 0.55
CA PHE A 122 12.32 -2.30 0.73
C PHE A 122 11.96 -1.69 -0.62
N CYS A 123 10.94 -2.23 -1.25
CA CYS A 123 10.49 -1.82 -2.57
C CYS A 123 9.51 -0.64 -2.46
N TYR A 124 9.72 0.38 -3.27
CA TYR A 124 8.83 1.52 -3.41
C TYR A 124 8.00 1.33 -4.66
N MET A 125 6.69 1.45 -4.52
CA MET A 125 5.75 1.34 -5.62
C MET A 125 4.84 2.57 -5.65
N GLU A 126 4.49 3.03 -6.84
CA GLU A 126 3.72 4.26 -7.07
C GLU A 126 2.55 4.02 -8.02
N LEU A 127 1.45 4.70 -7.79
CA LEU A 127 0.29 4.74 -8.67
C LEU A 127 -0.09 6.20 -8.95
N ALA A 128 -0.12 6.56 -10.23
CA ALA A 128 -0.57 7.88 -10.66
C ALA A 128 -2.10 7.94 -10.75
N ARG A 129 -2.67 9.10 -10.42
CA ARG A 129 -4.12 9.37 -10.49
C ARG A 129 -4.74 8.98 -11.84
N ASN A 130 -4.08 9.36 -12.95
CA ASN A 130 -4.60 9.08 -14.27
C ASN A 130 -4.66 7.58 -14.58
N ASP A 131 -3.68 6.81 -14.11
CA ASP A 131 -3.63 5.36 -14.35
C ASP A 131 -4.67 4.63 -13.52
N HIS A 132 -4.93 5.09 -12.30
CA HIS A 132 -6.01 4.55 -11.46
C HIS A 132 -7.38 4.66 -12.13
N PHE A 133 -7.74 5.84 -12.65
CA PHE A 133 -9.06 6.05 -13.28
C PHE A 133 -9.21 5.44 -14.66
N LYS A 134 -8.14 5.32 -15.45
CA LYS A 134 -8.18 4.55 -16.70
C LYS A 134 -8.56 3.08 -16.47
N ASN A 135 -8.07 2.50 -15.38
CA ASN A 135 -8.37 1.12 -15.03
C ASN A 135 -9.83 0.96 -14.56
N TYR A 136 -10.42 1.97 -13.93
CA TYR A 136 -11.82 1.97 -13.53
C TYR A 136 -12.78 1.86 -14.71
N GLU A 137 -12.54 2.57 -15.81
CA GLU A 137 -13.35 2.49 -17.03
C GLU A 137 -13.26 1.09 -17.66
N ASN A 138 -12.09 0.48 -17.64
CA ASN A 138 -11.90 -0.88 -18.15
C ASN A 138 -12.66 -1.92 -17.30
N ILE A 139 -12.66 -1.82 -15.99
CA ILE A 139 -13.39 -2.72 -15.08
C ILE A 139 -14.90 -2.59 -15.26
N LYS A 140 -15.43 -1.38 -15.43
CA LYS A 140 -16.86 -1.16 -15.72
C LYS A 140 -17.30 -1.79 -17.04
N ASN A 141 -16.47 -1.73 -18.06
CA ASN A 141 -16.77 -2.29 -19.39
C ASN A 141 -16.74 -3.82 -19.43
N PHE A 142 -16.09 -4.50 -18.44
CA PHE A 142 -16.13 -5.95 -18.30
C PHE A 142 -17.36 -6.49 -17.56
N ASN A 143 -18.08 -5.63 -16.81
CA ASN A 143 -19.26 -5.99 -16.03
C ASN A 143 -20.58 -5.47 -16.63
N GLY A 144 -20.52 -5.01 -17.86
CA GLY A 144 -21.66 -4.51 -18.65
C GLY A 144 -22.19 -5.53 -19.64
#